data_c0ef8e63a1e68e17aeb113555a5e0a07
#
_entry.id   c0ef8e63a1e68e17aeb113555a5e0a07
#
_cell.length_a   1.000
_cell.length_b   1.000
_cell.length_c   1.000
_cell.angle_alpha   90.00
_cell.angle_beta   90.00
_cell.angle_gamma   90.00
#
_symmetry.space_group_name_H-M   'P 1'
#
loop_
_entity.id
_entity.type
_entity.pdbx_description
1 polymer ?
#
loop_
_entity_poly.entity_id
_entity_poly.type
_entity_poly.pdbx_seq_one_letter_code
_entity_poly.pdbx_strand_id
1 'polypeptide(L)'
;MSSETSLDRALHAIADPTRRRILLVLKEGGSENKMPAPKHIHGSCLCGGDIEGRIHLSQPTISHHMAVLTKAGLVEATKHGQWRWYRRNEKAIRQVVKMLRGRL
;
A
#
# COMPACT_ATOMS: atom_id res chain seq x y z
N MET A 1 -10.90 -7.52 16.05
CA MET A 1 -11.24 -6.08 16.01
C MET A 1 -12.58 -5.88 15.35
N SER A 2 -13.34 -4.88 15.81
CA SER A 2 -14.63 -4.56 15.19
C SER A 2 -14.41 -3.99 13.78
N SER A 3 -15.43 -4.12 12.93
CA SER A 3 -15.42 -3.53 11.58
C SER A 3 -15.20 -2.02 11.64
N GLU A 4 -15.74 -1.34 12.66
CA GLU A 4 -15.58 0.11 12.82
C GLU A 4 -14.14 0.50 13.11
N THR A 5 -13.43 -0.27 13.94
CA THR A 5 -12.02 -0.02 14.21
C THR A 5 -11.18 -0.20 12.94
N SER A 6 -11.49 -1.22 12.15
CA SER A 6 -10.81 -1.45 10.86
C SER A 6 -11.09 -0.33 9.88
N LEU A 7 -12.33 0.15 9.83
CA LEU A 7 -12.70 1.28 8.97
C LEU A 7 -11.99 2.55 9.41
N ASP A 8 -11.92 2.83 10.69
CA ASP A 8 -11.26 4.03 11.21
C ASP A 8 -9.77 4.03 10.85
N ARG A 9 -9.11 2.89 10.95
CA ARG A 9 -7.70 2.77 10.56
C ARG A 9 -7.50 3.02 9.07
N ALA A 10 -8.40 2.46 8.25
CA ALA A 10 -8.35 2.67 6.80
C ALA A 10 -8.57 4.14 6.45
N LEU A 11 -9.57 4.78 7.08
CA LEU A 11 -9.84 6.21 6.86
C LEU A 11 -8.66 7.08 7.27
N HIS A 12 -8.04 6.78 8.41
CA HIS A 12 -6.84 7.48 8.85
C HIS A 12 -5.72 7.33 7.81
N ALA A 13 -5.52 6.11 7.32
CA ALA A 13 -4.46 5.85 6.34
C ALA A 13 -4.70 6.61 5.04
N ILE A 14 -5.93 6.65 4.52
CA ILE A 14 -6.23 7.30 3.26
C ILE A 14 -6.54 8.79 3.38
N ALA A 15 -6.59 9.35 4.59
CA ALA A 15 -6.76 10.79 4.78
C ALA A 15 -5.55 11.58 4.29
N ASP A 16 -4.39 10.96 4.22
CA ASP A 16 -3.15 11.60 3.77
C ASP A 16 -3.04 11.51 2.25
N PRO A 17 -2.82 12.65 1.53
CA PRO A 17 -2.73 12.63 0.07
C PRO A 17 -1.54 11.84 -0.46
N THR A 18 -0.42 11.83 0.27
CA THR A 18 0.76 11.05 -0.13
C THR A 18 0.45 9.57 -0.11
N ARG A 19 -0.25 9.09 0.90
CA ARG A 19 -0.62 7.68 0.99
C ARG A 19 -1.61 7.29 -0.11
N ARG A 20 -2.55 8.16 -0.47
CA ARG A 20 -3.42 7.90 -1.63
C ARG A 20 -2.63 7.81 -2.92
N ARG A 21 -1.62 8.67 -3.08
CA ARG A 21 -0.75 8.64 -4.25
C ARG A 21 0.07 7.36 -4.30
N ILE A 22 0.56 6.88 -3.16
CA ILE A 22 1.26 5.60 -3.08
C ILE A 22 0.35 4.46 -3.54
N LEU A 23 -0.90 4.45 -3.09
CA LEU A 23 -1.86 3.43 -3.52
C LEU A 23 -2.07 3.45 -5.03
N LEU A 24 -2.16 4.64 -5.64
CA LEU A 24 -2.27 4.75 -7.09
C LEU A 24 -1.03 4.24 -7.80
N VAL A 25 0.15 4.58 -7.31
CA VAL A 25 1.42 4.10 -7.88
C VAL A 25 1.49 2.57 -7.81
N LEU A 26 1.07 1.97 -6.70
CA LEU A 26 1.01 0.51 -6.57
C LEU A 26 0.00 -0.11 -7.53
N LYS A 27 -1.13 0.57 -7.76
CA LYS A 27 -2.15 0.11 -8.70
C LYS A 27 -1.64 0.09 -10.13
N GLU A 28 -0.91 1.13 -10.52
CA GLU A 28 -0.31 1.24 -11.84
C GLU A 28 0.74 0.16 -12.06
N GLY A 29 1.42 -0.25 -11.00
CA GLY A 29 2.51 -1.21 -11.06
C GLY A 29 3.65 -0.67 -11.89
N GLY A 30 4.51 -1.55 -12.41
CA GLY A 30 5.45 -0.93 -13.20
C GLY A 30 6.32 -1.71 -14.14
N SER A 31 6.27 -1.31 -15.39
CA SER A 31 7.29 -1.58 -16.38
C SER A 31 8.61 -0.86 -16.05
N GLU A 32 8.58 0.06 -15.09
CA GLU A 32 9.74 0.87 -14.70
C GLU A 32 10.39 0.40 -13.40
N ASN A 33 10.03 -0.78 -12.93
CA ASN A 33 10.65 -1.34 -11.74
C ASN A 33 12.13 -1.60 -12.00
N LYS A 34 12.97 -1.04 -11.13
CA LYS A 34 14.42 -1.25 -11.22
C LYS A 34 14.82 -2.68 -10.89
N MET A 35 13.94 -3.39 -10.18
CA MET A 35 14.18 -4.77 -9.81
C MET A 35 12.99 -5.62 -10.21
N PRO A 36 13.23 -6.83 -10.76
CA PRO A 36 12.13 -7.75 -11.05
C PRO A 36 11.53 -8.27 -9.76
N ALA A 37 10.20 -8.34 -9.72
CA ALA A 37 9.49 -8.88 -8.57
C ALA A 37 9.78 -10.37 -8.41
N PRO A 38 9.86 -10.87 -7.16
CA PRO A 38 9.98 -12.30 -6.92
C PRO A 38 8.80 -13.07 -7.51
N LYS A 39 9.09 -14.24 -8.07
CA LYS A 39 8.08 -15.06 -8.77
C LYS A 39 6.90 -15.48 -7.89
N HIS A 40 7.12 -15.56 -6.59
CA HIS A 40 6.07 -15.97 -5.65
C HIS A 40 5.13 -14.83 -5.26
N ILE A 41 5.43 -13.60 -5.69
CA ILE A 41 4.56 -12.46 -5.45
C ILE A 41 3.73 -12.25 -6.71
N HIS A 42 2.43 -12.47 -6.60
CA HIS A 42 1.52 -12.34 -7.72
C HIS A 42 0.92 -10.93 -7.81
N GLY A 43 0.68 -10.49 -9.04
CA GLY A 43 0.07 -9.20 -9.29
C GLY A 43 1.07 -8.05 -9.29
N SER A 44 0.55 -6.83 -9.34
CA SER A 44 1.37 -5.63 -9.35
C SER A 44 1.99 -5.39 -7.98
N CYS A 45 3.31 -5.30 -7.92
CA CYS A 45 4.02 -4.98 -6.69
C CYS A 45 5.21 -4.09 -6.99
N LEU A 46 5.63 -3.32 -5.98
CA LEU A 46 6.80 -2.46 -6.05
C LEU A 46 7.65 -2.66 -4.81
N CYS A 47 8.98 -2.61 -4.97
CA CYS A 47 9.85 -2.56 -3.80
C CYS A 47 9.91 -1.12 -3.26
N GLY A 48 10.42 -0.99 -2.02
CA GLY A 48 10.52 0.32 -1.37
C GLY A 48 11.30 1.34 -2.19
N GLY A 49 12.38 0.91 -2.85
CA GLY A 49 13.19 1.79 -3.70
C GLY A 49 12.42 2.32 -4.91
N ASP A 50 11.55 1.51 -5.51
CA ASP A 50 10.72 1.94 -6.63
C ASP A 50 9.69 2.98 -6.17
N ILE A 51 9.09 2.78 -4.99
CA ILE A 51 8.15 3.74 -4.42
C ILE A 51 8.84 5.05 -4.12
N GLU A 52 10.00 5.00 -3.48
CA GLU A 52 10.82 6.18 -3.18
C GLU A 52 11.12 6.97 -4.47
N GLY A 53 11.53 6.28 -5.53
CA GLY A 53 11.86 6.92 -6.80
C GLY A 53 10.67 7.58 -7.47
N ARG A 54 9.47 7.05 -7.32
CA ARG A 54 8.26 7.61 -7.94
C ARG A 54 7.62 8.71 -7.10
N ILE A 55 7.69 8.61 -5.79
CA ILE A 55 7.06 9.58 -4.88
C ILE A 55 7.99 10.74 -4.57
N HIS A 56 9.29 10.55 -4.69
CA HIS A 56 10.32 11.57 -4.44
C HIS A 56 10.35 12.07 -3.00
N LEU A 57 10.17 11.15 -2.05
CA LEU A 57 10.34 11.41 -0.63
C LEU A 57 11.47 10.54 -0.09
N SER A 58 12.01 10.91 1.06
CA SER A 58 13.08 10.15 1.67
C SER A 58 12.62 8.76 2.09
N GLN A 59 13.55 7.82 2.18
CA GLN A 59 13.26 6.46 2.59
C GLN A 59 12.57 6.38 3.96
N PRO A 60 13.01 7.09 5.02
CA PRO A 60 12.30 7.05 6.29
C PRO A 60 10.84 7.50 6.18
N THR A 61 10.57 8.52 5.38
CA THR A 61 9.21 9.03 5.17
C THR A 61 8.36 8.00 4.44
N ILE A 62 8.89 7.38 3.39
CA ILE A 62 8.20 6.31 2.65
C ILE A 62 7.94 5.12 3.58
N SER A 63 8.92 4.71 4.36
CA SER A 63 8.78 3.60 5.31
C SER A 63 7.65 3.87 6.31
N HIS A 64 7.54 5.10 6.79
CA HIS A 64 6.46 5.49 7.70
C HIS A 64 5.09 5.34 7.02
N HIS A 65 4.93 5.87 5.82
CA HIS A 65 3.67 5.76 5.08
C HIS A 65 3.31 4.31 4.77
N MET A 66 4.30 3.51 4.39
CA MET A 66 4.07 2.09 4.10
C MET A 66 3.67 1.33 5.36
N ALA A 67 4.25 1.68 6.53
CA ALA A 67 3.86 1.07 7.79
C ALA A 67 2.40 1.39 8.14
N VAL A 68 1.97 2.64 7.94
CA VAL A 68 0.58 3.05 8.18
C VAL A 68 -0.37 2.29 7.27
N LEU A 69 -0.07 2.22 5.97
CA LEU A 69 -0.90 1.50 4.99
C LEU A 69 -0.96 -0.01 5.28
N THR A 70 0.17 -0.61 5.65
CA THR A 70 0.24 -2.04 5.96
C THR A 70 -0.54 -2.36 7.24
N LYS A 71 -0.40 -1.52 8.26
CA LYS A 71 -1.11 -1.68 9.53
C LYS A 71 -2.61 -1.54 9.35
N ALA A 72 -3.05 -0.70 8.43
CA ALA A 72 -4.47 -0.55 8.07
C ALA A 72 -4.99 -1.70 7.22
N GLY A 73 -4.13 -2.60 6.77
CA GLY A 73 -4.52 -3.74 5.95
C GLY A 73 -4.75 -3.43 4.48
N LEU A 74 -4.44 -2.21 4.05
CA LEU A 74 -4.67 -1.79 2.65
C LEU A 74 -3.54 -2.20 1.71
N VAL A 75 -2.38 -2.50 2.28
CA VAL A 75 -1.19 -2.92 1.56
C VAL A 75 -0.62 -4.14 2.26
N GLU A 76 -0.12 -5.07 1.50
CA GLU A 76 0.61 -6.23 2.00
C GLU A 76 2.09 -6.05 1.72
N ALA A 77 2.93 -6.35 2.73
CA ALA A 77 4.37 -6.29 2.61
C ALA A 77 4.95 -7.69 2.67
N THR A 78 5.86 -8.00 1.76
CA THR A 78 6.56 -9.29 1.72
C THR A 78 8.05 -9.02 1.68
N LYS A 79 8.77 -9.60 2.64
CA LYS A 79 10.22 -9.50 2.66
C LYS A 79 10.82 -10.60 1.78
N HIS A 80 11.76 -10.22 0.90
CA HIS A 80 12.50 -11.15 0.08
C HIS A 80 13.97 -10.72 0.07
N GLY A 81 14.82 -11.47 0.77
CA GLY A 81 16.19 -11.08 1.01
C GLY A 81 16.25 -9.79 1.81
N GLN A 82 16.99 -8.81 1.33
CA GLN A 82 17.09 -7.49 1.95
C GLN A 82 16.03 -6.51 1.45
N TRP A 83 15.19 -6.96 0.52
CA TRP A 83 14.19 -6.12 -0.12
C TRP A 83 12.82 -6.37 0.47
N ARG A 84 12.01 -5.29 0.54
CA ARG A 84 10.63 -5.37 0.96
C ARG A 84 9.76 -5.00 -0.22
N TRP A 85 8.82 -5.90 -0.57
CA TRP A 85 7.92 -5.73 -1.71
C TRP A 85 6.53 -5.44 -1.18
N TYR A 86 5.85 -4.50 -1.82
CA TYR A 86 4.52 -4.04 -1.41
C TYR A 86 3.54 -4.22 -2.54
N ARG A 87 2.34 -4.63 -2.18
CA ARG A 87 1.21 -4.71 -3.12
C ARG A 87 -0.06 -4.28 -2.42
N ARG A 88 -1.04 -3.82 -3.21
CA ARG A 88 -2.36 -3.45 -2.69
C ARG A 88 -3.10 -4.71 -2.26
N ASN A 89 -3.85 -4.58 -1.16
CA ASN A 89 -4.81 -5.58 -0.75
C ASN A 89 -6.17 -5.20 -1.35
N GLU A 90 -6.44 -5.66 -2.56
CA GLU A 90 -7.65 -5.28 -3.28
C GLU A 90 -8.93 -5.68 -2.55
N LYS A 91 -8.93 -6.84 -1.90
CA LYS A 91 -10.07 -7.29 -1.12
C LYS A 91 -10.38 -6.33 0.03
N ALA A 92 -9.36 -5.92 0.77
CA ALA A 92 -9.52 -4.99 1.88
C ALA A 92 -10.01 -3.62 1.40
N ILE A 93 -9.45 -3.14 0.27
CA ILE A 93 -9.86 -1.87 -0.31
C ILE A 93 -11.34 -1.91 -0.72
N ARG A 94 -11.78 -2.98 -1.37
CA ARG A 94 -13.19 -3.15 -1.74
C ARG A 94 -14.09 -3.16 -0.51
N GLN A 95 -13.67 -3.80 0.58
CA GLN A 95 -14.43 -3.81 1.83
C GLN A 95 -14.57 -2.42 2.43
N VAL A 96 -13.51 -1.62 2.40
CA VAL A 96 -13.55 -0.23 2.89
C VAL A 96 -14.58 0.58 2.09
N VAL A 97 -14.54 0.48 0.76
CA VAL A 97 -15.49 1.18 -0.10
C VAL A 97 -16.93 0.77 0.20
N LYS A 98 -17.17 -0.53 0.37
CA LYS A 98 -18.47 -1.08 0.72
C LYS A 98 -18.97 -0.56 2.07
N MET A 99 -18.09 -0.55 3.07
CA MET A 99 -18.42 -0.04 4.42
C MET A 99 -18.75 1.43 4.40
N LEU A 100 -17.97 2.24 3.65
CA LEU A 100 -18.24 3.67 3.50
C LEU A 100 -19.62 3.90 2.86
N ARG A 101 -19.92 3.17 1.80
CA ARG A 101 -21.22 3.29 1.12
C ARG A 101 -22.38 2.98 2.07
N GLY A 102 -22.22 2.00 2.93
CA GLY A 102 -23.26 1.63 3.90
C GLY A 102 -23.38 2.58 5.09
N ARG A 103 -22.36 3.42 5.36
CA ARG A 103 -22.33 4.33 6.50
C ARG A 103 -22.58 5.79 6.15
N LEU A 104 -22.53 6.13 4.88
CA LEU A 104 -22.77 7.46 4.38
C LEU A 104 -24.08 7.51 3.62
#